data_be36357d1b432265ec25c1555b9e67c0
#
_entry.id   be36357d1b432265ec25c1555b9e67c0
#
_cell.length_a   1.000
_cell.length_b   1.000
_cell.length_c   1.000
_cell.angle_alpha   90.00
_cell.angle_beta   90.00
_cell.angle_gamma   90.00
#
_symmetry.space_group_name_H-M   'P 1'
#
loop_
_entity.id
_entity.type
_entity.pdbx_description
1 polymer ?
#
loop_
_entity_poly.entity_id
_entity_poly.type
_entity_poly.pdbx_seq_one_letter_code
_entity_poly.pdbx_strand_id
1 'polypeptide(L)'
;IEVGFDSVNKTLTKKAVSQLIDLSYRKAGLKKTVILADKLMYLGFDFSTRSGSSIGVDDFVIPEEKYEIVERAENEVKEIESQFSSGLVTRGERYNKVVDIWSRANENVADAMMDKISNETVKDADGKEVQLPSFNSVYIYADSGARGSPAQIRQLSGMRGLMSKPDGSIIETPITANFRDCLLYTSPSPRDIGE
;
A
#
# COMPACT_ATOMS: atom_id res chain seq x y z
N ILE A 1 -18.98 -28.50 -22.88
CA ILE A 1 -17.99 -27.41 -23.10
C ILE A 1 -17.34 -27.16 -21.76
N GLU A 2 -16.10 -27.58 -21.61
CA GLU A 2 -15.40 -27.51 -20.35
C GLU A 2 -14.29 -26.46 -20.43
N VAL A 3 -14.16 -25.69 -19.37
CA VAL A 3 -12.99 -24.87 -19.13
C VAL A 3 -11.91 -25.83 -18.64
N GLY A 4 -10.79 -25.94 -19.36
CA GLY A 4 -9.72 -26.86 -18.99
C GLY A 4 -9.16 -26.56 -17.61
N PHE A 5 -8.76 -27.61 -16.88
CA PHE A 5 -8.21 -27.50 -15.52
C PHE A 5 -7.02 -26.56 -15.45
N ASP A 6 -6.18 -26.52 -16.47
CA ASP A 6 -5.00 -25.64 -16.54
C ASP A 6 -5.34 -24.15 -16.42
N SER A 7 -6.57 -23.76 -16.79
CA SER A 7 -7.03 -22.37 -16.66
C SER A 7 -7.28 -21.94 -15.21
N VAL A 8 -7.51 -22.89 -14.31
CA VAL A 8 -7.79 -22.69 -12.89
C VAL A 8 -6.65 -23.14 -11.97
N ASN A 9 -5.75 -23.97 -12.48
CA ASN A 9 -4.59 -24.49 -11.71
C ASN A 9 -3.47 -23.44 -11.56
N LYS A 10 -3.83 -22.29 -11.01
CA LYS A 10 -2.91 -21.17 -10.72
C LYS A 10 -3.49 -20.34 -9.59
N THR A 11 -2.65 -19.52 -8.96
CA THR A 11 -3.12 -18.55 -7.98
C THR A 11 -4.12 -17.60 -8.62
N LEU A 12 -5.36 -17.61 -8.12
CA LEU A 12 -6.45 -16.79 -8.64
C LEU A 12 -6.43 -15.39 -8.03
N THR A 13 -5.55 -14.53 -8.56
CA THR A 13 -5.57 -13.10 -8.26
C THR A 13 -6.79 -12.43 -8.90
N LYS A 14 -7.08 -11.19 -8.52
CA LYS A 14 -8.18 -10.39 -9.12
C LYS A 14 -8.16 -10.40 -10.64
N LYS A 15 -6.98 -10.25 -11.26
CA LYS A 15 -6.81 -10.29 -12.72
C LYS A 15 -7.10 -11.67 -13.30
N ALA A 16 -6.64 -12.73 -12.62
CA ALA A 16 -6.86 -14.10 -13.06
C ALA A 16 -8.34 -14.51 -12.95
N VAL A 17 -9.04 -14.10 -11.90
CA VAL A 17 -10.49 -14.27 -11.75
C VAL A 17 -11.26 -13.57 -12.87
N SER A 18 -10.91 -12.34 -13.21
CA SER A 18 -11.53 -11.60 -14.32
C SER A 18 -11.34 -12.34 -15.65
N GLN A 19 -10.15 -12.85 -15.92
CA GLN A 19 -9.89 -13.65 -17.13
C GLN A 19 -10.67 -14.96 -17.14
N LEU A 20 -10.84 -15.62 -16.00
CA LEU A 20 -11.62 -16.84 -15.87
C LEU A 20 -13.11 -16.62 -16.18
N ILE A 21 -13.66 -15.51 -15.68
CA ILE A 21 -15.05 -15.10 -15.95
C ILE A 21 -15.25 -14.82 -17.44
N ASP A 22 -14.34 -14.06 -18.07
CA ASP A 22 -14.40 -13.79 -19.51
C ASP A 22 -14.32 -15.08 -20.34
N LEU A 23 -13.40 -15.98 -19.99
CA LEU A 23 -13.25 -17.28 -20.66
C LEU A 23 -14.52 -18.13 -20.51
N SER A 24 -15.11 -18.16 -19.32
CA SER A 24 -16.36 -18.87 -19.05
C SER A 24 -17.52 -18.29 -19.87
N TYR A 25 -17.62 -16.97 -19.94
CA TYR A 25 -18.65 -16.29 -20.73
C TYR A 25 -18.57 -16.68 -22.22
N ARG A 26 -17.38 -16.65 -22.78
CA ARG A 26 -17.15 -16.98 -24.21
C ARG A 26 -17.42 -18.46 -24.52
N LYS A 27 -17.09 -19.37 -23.62
CA LYS A 27 -17.25 -20.82 -23.83
C LYS A 27 -18.60 -21.37 -23.40
N ALA A 28 -19.12 -20.92 -22.28
CA ALA A 28 -20.28 -21.52 -21.63
C ALA A 28 -21.55 -20.66 -21.64
N GLY A 29 -21.43 -19.39 -22.06
CA GLY A 29 -22.54 -18.44 -22.15
C GLY A 29 -22.93 -17.82 -20.80
N LEU A 30 -23.80 -16.82 -20.84
CA LEU A 30 -24.15 -15.95 -19.72
C LEU A 30 -24.62 -16.71 -18.47
N LYS A 31 -25.64 -17.60 -18.63
CA LYS A 31 -26.26 -18.29 -17.49
C LYS A 31 -25.28 -19.11 -16.67
N LYS A 32 -24.38 -19.87 -17.32
CA LYS A 32 -23.38 -20.68 -16.63
C LYS A 32 -22.30 -19.83 -15.98
N THR A 33 -21.95 -18.69 -16.59
CA THR A 33 -20.98 -17.76 -16.04
C THR A 33 -21.49 -17.10 -14.77
N VAL A 34 -22.76 -16.71 -14.70
CA VAL A 34 -23.35 -16.15 -13.47
C VAL A 34 -23.33 -17.19 -12.35
N ILE A 35 -23.70 -18.43 -12.63
CA ILE A 35 -23.65 -19.52 -11.63
C ILE A 35 -22.21 -19.77 -11.16
N LEU A 36 -21.23 -19.72 -12.06
CA LEU A 36 -19.81 -19.85 -11.70
C LEU A 36 -19.37 -18.70 -10.79
N ALA A 37 -19.74 -17.47 -11.12
CA ALA A 37 -19.39 -16.28 -10.34
C ALA A 37 -19.96 -16.37 -8.92
N ASP A 38 -21.25 -16.75 -8.77
CA ASP A 38 -21.87 -16.94 -7.47
C ASP A 38 -21.15 -18.02 -6.64
N LYS A 39 -20.88 -19.18 -7.23
CA LYS A 39 -20.17 -20.25 -6.54
C LYS A 39 -18.76 -19.85 -6.13
N LEU A 40 -18.05 -19.12 -6.98
CA LEU A 40 -16.70 -18.62 -6.70
C LEU A 40 -16.72 -17.61 -5.54
N MET A 41 -17.74 -16.75 -5.51
CA MET A 41 -17.94 -15.79 -4.42
C MET A 41 -18.18 -16.49 -3.07
N TYR A 42 -19.10 -17.45 -3.03
CA TYR A 42 -19.37 -18.20 -1.80
C TYR A 42 -18.17 -19.04 -1.34
N LEU A 43 -17.44 -19.65 -2.28
CA LEU A 43 -16.20 -20.35 -1.97
C LEU A 43 -15.16 -19.41 -1.35
N GLY A 44 -15.04 -18.20 -1.90
CA GLY A 44 -14.16 -17.16 -1.35
C GLY A 44 -14.56 -16.77 0.08
N PHE A 45 -15.85 -16.60 0.36
CA PHE A 45 -16.32 -16.28 1.71
C PHE A 45 -16.03 -17.41 2.72
N ASP A 46 -16.25 -18.66 2.33
CA ASP A 46 -15.97 -19.82 3.19
C ASP A 46 -14.47 -19.90 3.56
N PHE A 47 -13.59 -19.82 2.56
CA PHE A 47 -12.16 -19.86 2.82
C PHE A 47 -11.64 -18.62 3.56
N SER A 48 -12.18 -17.44 3.28
CA SER A 48 -11.84 -16.23 4.03
C SER A 48 -12.23 -16.36 5.51
N THR A 49 -13.39 -16.92 5.79
CA THR A 49 -13.84 -17.18 7.16
C THR A 49 -12.92 -18.19 7.88
N ARG A 50 -12.54 -19.25 7.18
CA ARG A 50 -11.65 -20.28 7.74
C ARG A 50 -10.22 -19.78 7.98
N SER A 51 -9.73 -18.85 7.17
CA SER A 51 -8.39 -18.30 7.33
C SER A 51 -8.20 -17.53 8.63
N GLY A 52 -9.30 -16.99 9.21
CA GLY A 52 -9.25 -16.21 10.45
C GLY A 52 -8.43 -14.92 10.35
N SER A 53 -8.18 -14.42 9.13
CA SER A 53 -7.38 -13.22 8.92
C SER A 53 -8.07 -12.00 9.50
N SER A 54 -7.34 -11.24 10.31
CA SER A 54 -7.78 -9.96 10.87
C SER A 54 -6.71 -8.92 10.71
N ILE A 55 -7.07 -7.63 10.83
CA ILE A 55 -6.15 -6.50 10.73
C ILE A 55 -6.16 -5.76 12.06
N GLY A 56 -4.98 -5.60 12.65
CA GLY A 56 -4.73 -4.74 13.79
C GLY A 56 -3.92 -3.51 13.41
N VAL A 57 -3.80 -2.55 14.34
CA VAL A 57 -2.96 -1.35 14.13
C VAL A 57 -1.49 -1.72 13.97
N ASP A 58 -1.05 -2.78 14.63
CA ASP A 58 0.34 -3.24 14.60
C ASP A 58 0.75 -3.88 13.27
N ASP A 59 -0.22 -4.34 12.46
CA ASP A 59 0.03 -4.88 11.13
C ASP A 59 0.49 -3.81 10.13
N PHE A 60 0.23 -2.53 10.44
CA PHE A 60 0.71 -1.39 9.66
C PHE A 60 2.13 -1.03 10.09
N VAL A 61 3.11 -1.75 9.56
CA VAL A 61 4.52 -1.54 9.89
C VAL A 61 5.04 -0.26 9.22
N ILE A 62 5.64 0.63 10.02
CA ILE A 62 6.28 1.85 9.53
C ILE A 62 7.75 1.50 9.24
N PRO A 63 8.26 1.72 8.00
CA PRO A 63 9.66 1.47 7.70
C PRO A 63 10.56 2.48 8.42
N GLU A 64 11.67 2.03 8.98
CA GLU A 64 12.66 2.90 9.66
C GLU A 64 13.34 3.84 8.66
N GLU A 65 13.53 3.37 7.44
CA GLU A 65 14.10 4.11 6.32
C GLU A 65 13.30 5.37 5.95
N LYS A 66 12.02 5.44 6.35
CA LYS A 66 11.16 6.61 6.15
C LYS A 66 11.81 7.89 6.65
N TYR A 67 12.38 7.84 7.84
CA TYR A 67 12.94 9.04 8.49
C TYR A 67 14.16 9.57 7.73
N GLU A 68 15.03 8.69 7.25
CA GLU A 68 16.19 9.05 6.44
C GLU A 68 15.80 9.63 5.08
N ILE A 69 14.77 9.03 4.43
CA ILE A 69 14.25 9.50 3.13
C ILE A 69 13.66 10.91 3.28
N VAL A 70 12.88 11.13 4.34
CA VAL A 70 12.23 12.42 4.60
C VAL A 70 13.29 13.49 4.92
N GLU A 71 14.27 13.19 5.80
CA GLU A 71 15.35 14.12 6.14
C GLU A 71 16.19 14.51 4.91
N ARG A 72 16.49 13.55 4.02
CA ARG A 72 17.18 13.82 2.77
C ARG A 72 16.37 14.76 1.88
N ALA A 73 15.07 14.50 1.72
CA ALA A 73 14.20 15.36 0.93
C ALA A 73 14.09 16.77 1.51
N GLU A 74 14.01 16.93 2.83
CA GLU A 74 14.00 18.23 3.50
C GLU A 74 15.29 19.02 3.25
N ASN A 75 16.43 18.35 3.25
CA ASN A 75 17.72 18.99 2.97
C ASN A 75 17.82 19.42 1.50
N GLU A 76 17.36 18.60 0.54
CA GLU A 76 17.27 19.00 -0.87
C GLU A 76 16.35 20.22 -1.06
N VAL A 77 15.21 20.27 -0.37
CA VAL A 77 14.29 21.41 -0.42
C VAL A 77 14.96 22.67 0.13
N LYS A 78 15.71 22.60 1.24
CA LYS A 78 16.45 23.73 1.81
C LYS A 78 17.50 24.28 0.84
N GLU A 79 18.17 23.42 0.07
CA GLU A 79 19.10 23.84 -0.98
C GLU A 79 18.39 24.62 -2.08
N ILE A 80 17.22 24.15 -2.53
CA ILE A 80 16.41 24.86 -3.54
C ILE A 80 15.93 26.22 -3.01
N GLU A 81 15.53 26.31 -1.75
CA GLU A 81 15.13 27.56 -1.12
C GLU A 81 16.30 28.55 -1.03
N SER A 82 17.51 28.06 -0.72
CA SER A 82 18.72 28.87 -0.75
C SER A 82 19.04 29.41 -2.15
N GLN A 83 18.92 28.57 -3.18
CA GLN A 83 19.09 28.96 -4.58
C GLN A 83 18.05 30.02 -5.00
N PHE A 84 16.81 29.87 -4.58
CA PHE A 84 15.75 30.85 -4.82
C PHE A 84 16.06 32.19 -4.13
N SER A 85 16.47 32.16 -2.87
CA SER A 85 16.85 33.36 -2.12
C SER A 85 18.03 34.09 -2.73
N SER A 86 18.94 33.36 -3.39
CA SER A 86 20.08 33.91 -4.13
C SER A 86 19.74 34.40 -5.54
N GLY A 87 18.48 34.28 -5.95
CA GLY A 87 18.01 34.72 -7.27
C GLY A 87 18.42 33.81 -8.44
N LEU A 88 18.95 32.61 -8.16
CA LEU A 88 19.37 31.64 -9.18
C LEU A 88 18.22 30.88 -9.82
N VAL A 89 17.07 30.80 -9.16
CA VAL A 89 15.91 30.01 -9.57
C VAL A 89 14.66 30.88 -9.51
N THR A 90 13.79 30.76 -10.50
CA THR A 90 12.50 31.45 -10.52
C THR A 90 11.50 30.81 -9.56
N ARG A 91 10.43 31.54 -9.21
CA ARG A 91 9.37 31.02 -8.32
C ARG A 91 8.70 29.76 -8.89
N GLY A 92 8.47 29.72 -10.21
CA GLY A 92 7.87 28.56 -10.85
C GLY A 92 8.77 27.33 -10.86
N GLU A 93 10.07 27.54 -11.11
CA GLU A 93 11.07 26.48 -11.06
C GLU A 93 11.24 25.91 -9.63
N ARG A 94 11.30 26.81 -8.62
CA ARG A 94 11.32 26.39 -7.22
C ARG A 94 10.13 25.48 -6.89
N TYR A 95 8.92 25.93 -7.23
CA TYR A 95 7.70 25.16 -7.01
C TYR A 95 7.77 23.76 -7.65
N ASN A 96 8.14 23.70 -8.94
CA ASN A 96 8.23 22.44 -9.66
C ASN A 96 9.29 21.50 -9.07
N LYS A 97 10.45 22.02 -8.71
CA LYS A 97 11.54 21.25 -8.08
C LYS A 97 11.13 20.69 -6.71
N VAL A 98 10.49 21.50 -5.87
CA VAL A 98 10.02 21.08 -4.54
C VAL A 98 8.96 19.97 -4.67
N VAL A 99 8.00 20.13 -5.57
CA VAL A 99 6.98 19.10 -5.83
C VAL A 99 7.62 17.80 -6.34
N ASP A 100 8.60 17.88 -7.22
CA ASP A 100 9.32 16.70 -7.73
C ASP A 100 10.11 15.97 -6.63
N ILE A 101 10.84 16.70 -5.78
CA ILE A 101 11.56 16.12 -4.63
C ILE A 101 10.61 15.34 -3.73
N TRP A 102 9.48 15.94 -3.35
CA TRP A 102 8.53 15.30 -2.47
C TRP A 102 7.76 14.13 -3.14
N SER A 103 7.52 14.20 -4.45
CA SER A 103 6.93 13.08 -5.18
C SER A 103 7.86 11.87 -5.19
N ARG A 104 9.16 12.07 -5.46
CA ARG A 104 10.17 11.00 -5.40
C ARG A 104 10.33 10.44 -3.99
N ALA A 105 10.40 11.31 -2.98
CA ALA A 105 10.48 10.87 -1.59
C ALA A 105 9.26 10.00 -1.20
N ASN A 106 8.06 10.39 -1.63
CA ASN A 106 6.83 9.65 -1.39
C ASN A 106 6.81 8.26 -2.07
N GLU A 107 7.36 8.14 -3.29
CA GLU A 107 7.52 6.85 -3.97
C GLU A 107 8.55 5.98 -3.25
N ASN A 108 9.71 6.52 -2.89
CA ASN A 108 10.75 5.79 -2.17
C ASN A 108 10.24 5.27 -0.81
N VAL A 109 9.45 6.06 -0.08
CA VAL A 109 8.80 5.60 1.17
C VAL A 109 7.78 4.48 0.89
N ALA A 110 7.05 4.55 -0.22
CA ALA A 110 6.10 3.50 -0.60
C ALA A 110 6.81 2.19 -0.92
N ASP A 111 7.91 2.24 -1.65
CA ASP A 111 8.71 1.06 -2.01
C ASP A 111 9.35 0.44 -0.76
N ALA A 112 10.00 1.23 0.10
CA ALA A 112 10.57 0.76 1.36
C ALA A 112 9.50 0.11 2.27
N MET A 113 8.31 0.72 2.32
CA MET A 113 7.18 0.16 3.07
C MET A 113 6.73 -1.19 2.50
N MET A 114 6.56 -1.28 1.17
CA MET A 114 6.13 -2.52 0.53
C MET A 114 7.16 -3.62 0.71
N ASP A 115 8.44 -3.33 0.59
CA ASP A 115 9.52 -4.29 0.83
C ASP A 115 9.50 -4.79 2.29
N LYS A 116 9.29 -3.90 3.23
CA LYS A 116 9.24 -4.25 4.67
C LYS A 116 8.05 -5.14 5.02
N ILE A 117 6.87 -4.90 4.43
CA ILE A 117 5.67 -5.70 4.72
C ILE A 117 5.59 -6.98 3.88
N SER A 118 6.31 -7.07 2.76
CA SER A 118 6.28 -8.24 1.87
C SER A 118 7.18 -9.38 2.33
N ASN A 119 8.25 -9.07 3.05
CA ASN A 119 9.26 -10.02 3.48
C ASN A 119 9.40 -10.03 4.99
N GLU A 120 9.45 -11.23 5.55
CA GLU A 120 9.70 -11.46 6.97
C GLU A 120 10.96 -12.30 7.13
N THR A 121 11.88 -11.84 7.99
CA THR A 121 13.09 -12.58 8.30
C THR A 121 12.80 -13.50 9.48
N VAL A 122 12.76 -14.79 9.22
CA VAL A 122 12.53 -15.83 10.23
C VAL A 122 13.83 -16.59 10.48
N LYS A 123 14.12 -16.91 11.74
CA LYS A 123 15.23 -17.79 12.08
C LYS A 123 14.78 -19.24 11.97
N ASP A 124 15.45 -19.99 11.11
CA ASP A 124 15.23 -21.42 10.95
C ASP A 124 15.71 -22.20 12.21
N ALA A 125 15.37 -23.47 12.29
CA ALA A 125 15.77 -24.36 13.38
C ALA A 125 17.29 -24.40 13.63
N ASP A 126 18.08 -24.14 12.58
CA ASP A 126 19.55 -24.06 12.61
C ASP A 126 20.08 -22.64 12.96
N GLY A 127 19.21 -21.69 13.30
CA GLY A 127 19.59 -20.31 13.64
C GLY A 127 19.97 -19.43 12.45
N LYS A 128 19.79 -19.89 11.21
CA LYS A 128 20.01 -19.11 10.00
C LYS A 128 18.82 -18.22 9.72
N GLU A 129 19.08 -16.98 9.34
CA GLU A 129 18.06 -16.05 8.88
C GLU A 129 17.64 -16.40 7.47
N VAL A 130 16.36 -16.71 7.30
CA VAL A 130 15.74 -17.02 6.01
C VAL A 130 14.66 -15.98 5.76
N GLN A 131 14.68 -15.37 4.57
CA GLN A 131 13.60 -14.49 4.15
C GLN A 131 12.44 -15.33 3.61
N LEU A 132 11.29 -15.16 4.21
CA LEU A 132 10.05 -15.78 3.78
C LEU A 132 9.03 -14.71 3.38
N PRO A 133 8.07 -15.03 2.50
CA PRO A 133 6.92 -14.15 2.28
C PRO A 133 6.21 -13.87 3.60
N SER A 134 5.95 -12.61 3.88
CA SER A 134 5.32 -12.20 5.13
C SER A 134 3.88 -12.69 5.22
N PHE A 135 3.46 -13.14 6.41
CA PHE A 135 2.07 -13.44 6.75
C PHE A 135 1.29 -12.21 7.22
N ASN A 136 1.80 -11.00 7.00
CA ASN A 136 1.10 -9.77 7.35
C ASN A 136 -0.23 -9.68 6.58
N SER A 137 -1.34 -9.59 7.31
CA SER A 137 -2.68 -9.56 6.74
C SER A 137 -2.88 -8.39 5.77
N VAL A 138 -2.29 -7.24 6.04
CA VAL A 138 -2.34 -6.04 5.17
C VAL A 138 -1.68 -6.33 3.83
N TYR A 139 -0.51 -6.97 3.84
CA TYR A 139 0.19 -7.37 2.62
C TYR A 139 -0.63 -8.39 1.82
N ILE A 140 -1.17 -9.41 2.48
CA ILE A 140 -1.98 -10.45 1.83
C ILE A 140 -3.19 -9.85 1.12
N TYR A 141 -3.90 -8.90 1.73
CA TYR A 141 -5.04 -8.23 1.11
C TYR A 141 -4.65 -7.36 -0.08
N ALA A 142 -3.52 -6.67 0.00
CA ALA A 142 -3.03 -5.82 -1.09
C ALA A 142 -2.51 -6.64 -2.27
N ASP A 143 -1.71 -7.69 -2.01
CA ASP A 143 -1.12 -8.55 -3.04
C ASP A 143 -2.20 -9.36 -3.76
N SER A 144 -3.15 -9.93 -3.04
CA SER A 144 -4.28 -10.65 -3.64
C SER A 144 -5.24 -9.74 -4.43
N GLY A 145 -5.21 -8.43 -4.17
CA GLY A 145 -6.14 -7.47 -4.75
C GLY A 145 -7.56 -7.54 -4.17
N ALA A 146 -7.73 -8.23 -3.05
CA ALA A 146 -9.03 -8.36 -2.38
C ALA A 146 -9.49 -7.03 -1.79
N ARG A 147 -8.59 -6.33 -1.10
CA ARG A 147 -8.89 -5.02 -0.50
C ARG A 147 -7.62 -4.20 -0.33
N GLY A 148 -7.76 -2.91 -0.63
CA GLY A 148 -6.64 -1.98 -0.54
C GLY A 148 -5.75 -1.99 -1.78
N SER A 149 -5.09 -0.88 -2.00
CA SER A 149 -4.06 -0.72 -3.01
C SER A 149 -2.75 -0.31 -2.32
N PRO A 150 -1.58 -0.50 -2.95
CA PRO A 150 -0.32 -0.01 -2.39
C PRO A 150 -0.37 1.48 -2.02
N ALA A 151 -1.07 2.31 -2.82
CA ALA A 151 -1.25 3.73 -2.54
C ALA A 151 -2.06 4.00 -1.27
N GLN A 152 -3.08 3.19 -0.98
CA GLN A 152 -3.87 3.31 0.25
C GLN A 152 -3.08 2.87 1.48
N ILE A 153 -2.31 1.78 1.38
CA ILE A 153 -1.45 1.29 2.47
C ILE A 153 -0.34 2.29 2.76
N ARG A 154 0.23 2.92 1.74
CA ARG A 154 1.21 4.00 1.89
C ARG A 154 0.70 5.13 2.78
N GLN A 155 -0.55 5.54 2.61
CA GLN A 155 -1.15 6.58 3.46
C GLN A 155 -1.32 6.13 4.91
N LEU A 156 -1.51 4.83 5.14
CA LEU A 156 -1.71 4.26 6.48
C LEU A 156 -0.41 4.04 7.24
N SER A 157 0.63 3.56 6.59
CA SER A 157 1.91 3.15 7.21
C SER A 157 3.12 3.95 6.75
N GLY A 158 3.07 4.54 5.57
CA GLY A 158 4.18 5.30 5.01
C GLY A 158 4.05 6.79 5.30
N MET A 159 3.62 7.52 4.28
CA MET A 159 3.49 8.97 4.31
C MET A 159 2.28 9.39 3.47
N ARG A 160 1.51 10.36 3.94
CA ARG A 160 0.35 10.85 3.19
C ARG A 160 0.76 11.61 1.93
N GLY A 161 1.86 12.39 2.02
CA GLY A 161 2.46 13.08 0.89
C GLY A 161 1.81 14.41 0.54
N LEU A 162 1.96 14.80 -0.71
CA LEU A 162 1.45 16.07 -1.23
C LEU A 162 -0.07 16.06 -1.38
N MET A 163 -0.71 17.16 -1.03
CA MET A 163 -2.14 17.36 -1.10
C MET A 163 -2.49 18.33 -2.24
N SER A 164 -3.61 18.05 -2.93
CA SER A 164 -4.14 18.94 -3.94
C SER A 164 -5.20 19.86 -3.36
N LYS A 165 -5.19 21.12 -3.77
CA LYS A 165 -6.26 22.07 -3.49
C LYS A 165 -7.46 21.81 -4.40
N PRO A 166 -8.66 22.37 -4.10
CA PRO A 166 -9.83 22.25 -4.96
C PRO A 166 -9.63 22.82 -6.38
N ASP A 167 -8.72 23.77 -6.55
CA ASP A 167 -8.34 24.34 -7.85
C ASP A 167 -7.41 23.46 -8.68
N GLY A 168 -7.00 22.30 -8.15
CA GLY A 168 -6.07 21.36 -8.78
C GLY A 168 -4.58 21.65 -8.54
N SER A 169 -4.25 22.77 -7.91
CA SER A 169 -2.85 23.06 -7.56
C SER A 169 -2.39 22.19 -6.38
N ILE A 170 -1.10 21.87 -6.33
CA ILE A 170 -0.49 21.06 -5.28
C ILE A 170 0.05 21.95 -4.18
N ILE A 171 -0.19 21.60 -2.93
CA ILE A 171 0.40 22.26 -1.77
C ILE A 171 1.85 21.80 -1.65
N GLU A 172 2.80 22.73 -1.66
CA GLU A 172 4.25 22.46 -1.63
C GLU A 172 4.70 21.71 -0.38
N THR A 173 4.01 21.93 0.75
CA THR A 173 4.33 21.28 2.02
C THR A 173 3.62 19.93 2.10
N PRO A 174 4.35 18.80 2.13
CA PRO A 174 3.76 17.49 2.24
C PRO A 174 3.32 17.19 3.67
N ILE A 175 2.43 16.24 3.81
CA ILE A 175 2.12 15.63 5.10
C ILE A 175 3.02 14.40 5.25
N THR A 176 4.07 14.51 6.06
CA THR A 176 5.05 13.44 6.30
C THR A 176 4.53 12.38 7.26
N ALA A 177 3.52 12.71 8.07
CA ALA A 177 2.85 11.77 8.96
C ALA A 177 1.97 10.77 8.17
N ASN A 178 1.78 9.61 8.74
CA ASN A 178 0.80 8.61 8.28
C ASN A 178 -0.41 8.58 9.21
N PHE A 179 -1.45 7.84 8.83
CA PHE A 179 -2.65 7.73 9.67
C PHE A 179 -2.39 6.94 10.97
N ARG A 180 -1.47 5.98 10.96
CA ARG A 180 -1.09 5.25 12.18
C ARG A 180 -0.48 6.17 13.23
N ASP A 181 0.45 7.05 12.83
CA ASP A 181 1.05 8.05 13.73
C ASP A 181 -0.05 8.95 14.33
N CYS A 182 -0.99 9.39 13.51
CA CYS A 182 -2.09 10.23 13.95
C CYS A 182 -3.01 9.51 14.96
N LEU A 183 -3.35 8.25 14.69
CA LEU A 183 -4.22 7.45 15.58
C LEU A 183 -3.58 7.17 16.93
N LEU A 184 -2.26 6.90 16.95
CA LEU A 184 -1.53 6.67 18.20
C LEU A 184 -1.40 7.93 19.06
N TYR A 185 -1.32 9.10 18.43
CA TYR A 185 -1.14 10.38 19.12
C TYR A 185 -2.45 11.03 19.60
N THR A 186 -3.55 10.80 18.88
CA THR A 186 -4.84 11.48 19.13
C THR A 186 -5.89 10.60 19.79
N SER A 187 -5.65 9.28 19.84
CA SER A 187 -6.56 8.37 20.53
C SER A 187 -6.22 8.40 22.03
N PRO A 188 -7.09 8.98 22.89
CA PRO A 188 -6.85 8.93 24.32
C PRO A 188 -6.78 7.46 24.75
N SER A 189 -5.72 7.10 25.47
CA SER A 189 -5.60 5.79 26.06
C SER A 189 -6.81 5.53 26.98
N PRO A 190 -7.36 4.30 27.02
CA PRO A 190 -8.38 3.96 28.00
C PRO A 190 -7.96 4.24 29.45
N ARG A 191 -6.65 4.44 29.70
CA ARG A 191 -6.11 4.86 31.01
C ARG A 191 -6.26 6.36 31.25
N ASP A 192 -6.35 7.18 30.19
CA ASP A 192 -6.45 8.64 30.30
C ASP A 192 -7.91 9.12 30.43
N ILE A 193 -8.88 8.21 30.28
CA ILE A 193 -10.32 8.48 30.42
C ILE A 193 -10.82 8.19 31.85
N GLY A 194 -9.95 7.69 32.71
CA GLY A 194 -10.30 7.12 34.03
C GLY A 194 -9.90 7.95 35.25
N GLU A 195 -9.59 9.25 35.13
CA GLU A 195 -9.39 10.15 36.27
C GLU A 195 -10.32 11.36 36.18
#